data_5255ed785b27f8521e41916f206f6a25
#
_entry.id   5255ed785b27f8521e41916f206f6a25
#
_cell.length_a   1.000
_cell.length_b   1.000
_cell.length_c   1.000
_cell.angle_alpha   90.00
_cell.angle_beta   90.00
_cell.angle_gamma   90.00
#
_symmetry.space_group_name_H-M   'P 1'
#
loop_
_entity.id
_entity.type
_entity.pdbx_description
1 polymer ?
#
loop_
_entity_poly.entity_id
_entity_poly.type
_entity_poly.pdbx_seq_one_letter_code
_entity_poly.pdbx_strand_id
1 'polypeptide(L)'
;MKENKNDFKPYIPADQVVPEFTVTALILGILLAVIFGAANAYLGLRVGMTVSASIPAAVLSMGIIRIILRKNSILENNLVQTIGSAGESVAAGAIFTLPALFLWAKEGKIDSPSILTIFLVALVGGILGVCFMVPLRQALIVEEHGVLPFPEGTACAEVLLAGEEGGNKAGIVFSGLGIAAIYKFIADGVKLFPSEIGYDIQAYAGSSVGIQVLPALAGVGYICGPQISKYMFAGGTLSWFVLMPMIALFGKDATIFPGSCLLYTSDAADDTPCV
;
A
#
# COMPACT_ATOMS: atom_id res chain seq x y z
N MET A 1 20.69 -21.93 -18.88
CA MET A 1 19.58 -22.63 -19.55
C MET A 1 18.52 -21.57 -19.81
N LYS A 2 18.24 -21.26 -21.06
CA LYS A 2 17.13 -20.36 -21.40
C LYS A 2 15.85 -21.19 -21.23
N GLU A 3 15.16 -20.99 -20.13
CA GLU A 3 13.81 -21.49 -19.97
C GLU A 3 12.92 -20.88 -21.07
N ASN A 4 12.16 -21.73 -21.70
CA ASN A 4 11.32 -21.37 -22.84
C ASN A 4 10.27 -20.34 -22.42
N LYS A 5 10.36 -19.11 -22.90
CA LYS A 5 9.50 -17.95 -22.62
C LYS A 5 7.99 -18.14 -22.92
N ASN A 6 7.56 -19.35 -23.32
CA ASN A 6 6.21 -19.63 -23.83
C ASN A 6 5.35 -20.52 -22.93
N ASP A 7 5.67 -20.73 -21.66
CA ASP A 7 4.96 -21.69 -20.82
C ASP A 7 4.12 -21.04 -19.69
N PHE A 8 3.64 -19.80 -19.91
CA PHE A 8 2.66 -19.21 -19.01
C PHE A 8 1.33 -19.99 -19.11
N LYS A 9 1.04 -20.78 -18.08
CA LYS A 9 -0.25 -21.48 -17.94
C LYS A 9 -1.09 -20.76 -16.90
N PRO A 10 -2.22 -20.15 -17.30
CA PRO A 10 -3.13 -19.56 -16.34
C PRO A 10 -3.69 -20.63 -15.41
N TYR A 11 -3.93 -20.28 -14.14
CA TYR A 11 -4.50 -21.18 -13.14
C TYR A 11 -5.87 -21.71 -13.56
N ILE A 12 -6.69 -20.84 -14.15
CA ILE A 12 -7.97 -21.24 -14.76
C ILE A 12 -7.79 -21.19 -16.28
N PRO A 13 -7.90 -22.36 -16.96
CA PRO A 13 -7.83 -22.42 -18.42
C PRO A 13 -8.96 -21.62 -19.09
N ALA A 14 -8.70 -21.11 -20.29
CA ALA A 14 -9.66 -20.27 -21.02
C ALA A 14 -10.95 -21.00 -21.45
N ASP A 15 -10.93 -22.33 -21.46
CA ASP A 15 -12.07 -23.20 -21.79
C ASP A 15 -13.00 -23.43 -20.57
N GLN A 16 -12.55 -23.08 -19.37
CA GLN A 16 -13.32 -23.24 -18.15
C GLN A 16 -14.09 -21.96 -17.83
N VAL A 17 -15.42 -22.04 -17.84
CA VAL A 17 -16.30 -20.93 -17.47
C VAL A 17 -16.58 -20.98 -15.97
N VAL A 18 -15.97 -20.05 -15.22
CA VAL A 18 -16.19 -19.89 -13.78
C VAL A 18 -16.83 -18.52 -13.53
N PRO A 19 -17.77 -18.39 -12.57
CA PRO A 19 -18.33 -17.08 -12.22
C PRO A 19 -17.24 -16.12 -11.76
N GLU A 20 -17.13 -14.97 -12.43
CA GLU A 20 -16.14 -13.93 -12.15
C GLU A 20 -16.86 -12.63 -11.79
N PHE A 21 -17.57 -12.06 -12.76
CA PHE A 21 -18.23 -10.77 -12.63
C PHE A 21 -19.67 -10.95 -12.16
N THR A 22 -19.87 -10.99 -10.85
CA THR A 22 -21.21 -11.09 -10.25
C THR A 22 -21.58 -9.81 -9.52
N VAL A 23 -22.89 -9.52 -9.44
CA VAL A 23 -23.40 -8.36 -8.71
C VAL A 23 -22.98 -8.39 -7.25
N THR A 24 -22.91 -9.58 -6.66
CA THR A 24 -22.47 -9.78 -5.29
C THR A 24 -21.01 -9.37 -5.09
N ALA A 25 -20.13 -9.83 -5.99
CA ALA A 25 -18.70 -9.49 -5.96
C ALA A 25 -18.49 -7.99 -6.18
N LEU A 26 -19.25 -7.38 -7.09
CA LEU A 26 -19.19 -5.95 -7.36
C LEU A 26 -19.59 -5.11 -6.13
N ILE A 27 -20.74 -5.41 -5.51
CA ILE A 27 -21.22 -4.68 -4.34
C ILE A 27 -20.23 -4.85 -3.17
N LEU A 28 -19.78 -6.06 -2.92
CA LEU A 28 -18.82 -6.34 -1.84
C LEU A 28 -17.48 -5.65 -2.08
N GLY A 29 -16.98 -5.67 -3.33
CA GLY A 29 -15.75 -4.99 -3.71
C GLY A 29 -15.86 -3.48 -3.52
N ILE A 30 -16.96 -2.85 -3.95
CA ILE A 30 -17.20 -1.41 -3.75
C ILE A 30 -17.26 -1.06 -2.26
N LEU A 31 -17.95 -1.88 -1.46
CA LEU A 31 -18.02 -1.67 -0.02
C LEU A 31 -16.63 -1.71 0.62
N LEU A 32 -15.81 -2.69 0.29
CA LEU A 32 -14.45 -2.79 0.77
C LEU A 32 -13.56 -1.64 0.25
N ALA A 33 -13.74 -1.22 -0.99
CA ALA A 33 -13.03 -0.08 -1.56
C ALA A 33 -13.27 1.22 -0.77
N VAL A 34 -14.52 1.47 -0.39
CA VAL A 34 -14.89 2.64 0.44
C VAL A 34 -14.29 2.52 1.84
N ILE A 35 -14.39 1.35 2.48
CA ILE A 35 -13.87 1.13 3.83
C ILE A 35 -12.34 1.28 3.86
N PHE A 36 -11.64 0.59 2.97
CA PHE A 36 -10.18 0.63 2.94
C PHE A 36 -9.65 1.98 2.42
N GLY A 37 -10.33 2.58 1.47
CA GLY A 37 -9.99 3.93 1.00
C GLY A 37 -10.11 4.96 2.12
N ALA A 38 -11.20 4.95 2.89
CA ALA A 38 -11.39 5.84 4.03
C ALA A 38 -10.39 5.56 5.15
N ALA A 39 -10.14 4.29 5.48
CA ALA A 39 -9.16 3.91 6.49
C ALA A 39 -7.74 4.35 6.09
N ASN A 40 -7.37 4.16 4.84
CA ASN A 40 -6.05 4.55 4.33
C ASN A 40 -5.90 6.07 4.26
N ALA A 41 -6.95 6.79 3.85
CA ALA A 41 -6.96 8.24 3.88
C ALA A 41 -6.76 8.78 5.31
N TYR A 42 -7.46 8.22 6.28
CA TYR A 42 -7.29 8.60 7.68
C TYR A 42 -5.88 8.33 8.20
N LEU A 43 -5.35 7.12 7.95
CA LEU A 43 -4.00 6.73 8.39
C LEU A 43 -2.93 7.59 7.71
N GLY A 44 -3.03 7.77 6.39
CA GLY A 44 -2.05 8.52 5.63
C GLY A 44 -1.96 9.99 6.04
N LEU A 45 -3.11 10.64 6.27
CA LEU A 45 -3.13 12.02 6.74
C LEU A 45 -2.66 12.19 8.20
N ARG A 46 -2.82 11.16 9.03
CA ARG A 46 -2.44 11.23 10.44
C ARG A 46 -1.03 10.76 10.74
N VAL A 47 -0.56 9.75 10.04
CA VAL A 47 0.71 9.05 10.32
C VAL A 47 1.72 9.22 9.16
N GLY A 48 1.29 9.77 8.02
CA GLY A 48 2.14 9.90 6.83
C GLY A 48 2.45 8.59 6.11
N MET A 49 1.73 7.51 6.46
CA MET A 49 1.94 6.18 5.86
C MET A 49 0.64 5.60 5.32
N THR A 50 0.75 4.83 4.26
CA THR A 50 -0.33 4.04 3.69
C THR A 50 -0.05 2.56 3.84
N VAL A 51 -1.09 1.76 4.02
CA VAL A 51 -0.98 0.30 4.17
C VAL A 51 -1.75 -0.35 3.04
N SER A 52 -1.11 -1.30 2.35
CA SER A 52 -1.81 -2.06 1.33
C SER A 52 -2.95 -2.88 1.91
N ALA A 53 -4.12 -2.74 1.30
CA ALA A 53 -5.32 -3.47 1.68
C ALA A 53 -5.56 -4.73 0.83
N SER A 54 -4.69 -5.05 -0.11
CA SER A 54 -4.84 -6.17 -1.05
C SER A 54 -5.01 -7.51 -0.32
N ILE A 55 -4.11 -7.82 0.61
CA ILE A 55 -4.18 -9.07 1.40
C ILE A 55 -5.37 -9.08 2.37
N PRO A 56 -5.62 -8.03 3.18
CA PRO A 56 -6.83 -7.95 3.99
C PRO A 56 -8.13 -8.08 3.17
N ALA A 57 -8.19 -7.45 1.99
CA ALA A 57 -9.35 -7.56 1.11
C ALA A 57 -9.54 -9.00 0.61
N ALA A 58 -8.47 -9.70 0.23
CA ALA A 58 -8.52 -11.11 -0.15
C ALA A 58 -9.06 -11.99 0.98
N VAL A 59 -8.55 -11.82 2.20
CA VAL A 59 -9.00 -12.61 3.37
C VAL A 59 -10.45 -12.32 3.72
N LEU A 60 -10.86 -11.04 3.71
CA LEU A 60 -12.25 -10.67 4.01
C LEU A 60 -13.21 -11.14 2.93
N SER A 61 -12.83 -11.01 1.64
CA SER A 61 -13.65 -11.51 0.54
C SER A 61 -13.90 -13.01 0.67
N MET A 62 -12.84 -13.78 0.93
CA MET A 62 -12.90 -15.21 1.18
C MET A 62 -13.82 -15.55 2.35
N GLY A 63 -13.65 -14.86 3.48
CA GLY A 63 -14.49 -15.05 4.65
C GLY A 63 -15.97 -14.79 4.36
N ILE A 64 -16.28 -13.68 3.71
CA ILE A 64 -17.66 -13.30 3.41
C ILE A 64 -18.28 -14.22 2.35
N ILE A 65 -17.61 -14.42 1.22
CA ILE A 65 -18.16 -15.20 0.10
C ILE A 65 -18.32 -16.67 0.50
N ARG A 66 -17.33 -17.24 1.17
CA ARG A 66 -17.37 -18.66 1.54
C ARG A 66 -18.21 -18.97 2.77
N ILE A 67 -18.03 -18.20 3.85
CA ILE A 67 -18.69 -18.49 5.13
C ILE A 67 -20.12 -17.98 5.14
N ILE A 68 -20.36 -16.75 4.68
CA ILE A 68 -21.67 -16.10 4.74
C ILE A 68 -22.52 -16.50 3.53
N LEU A 69 -21.98 -16.33 2.31
CA LEU A 69 -22.71 -16.58 1.08
C LEU A 69 -22.66 -18.06 0.63
N ARG A 70 -21.80 -18.86 1.26
CA ARG A 70 -21.60 -20.29 0.97
C ARG A 70 -21.31 -20.59 -0.51
N LYS A 71 -20.64 -19.65 -1.17
CA LYS A 71 -20.16 -19.80 -2.54
C LYS A 71 -18.67 -20.11 -2.52
N ASN A 72 -18.18 -20.78 -3.56
CA ASN A 72 -16.76 -21.04 -3.73
C ASN A 72 -16.38 -20.65 -5.15
N SER A 73 -15.87 -19.46 -5.32
CA SER A 73 -15.38 -18.94 -6.60
C SER A 73 -14.14 -18.08 -6.36
N ILE A 74 -13.01 -18.56 -6.81
CA ILE A 74 -11.73 -17.86 -6.70
C ILE A 74 -11.77 -16.55 -7.50
N LEU A 75 -12.44 -16.52 -8.66
CA LEU A 75 -12.52 -15.33 -9.50
C LEU A 75 -13.40 -14.25 -8.89
N GLU A 76 -14.52 -14.61 -8.23
CA GLU A 76 -15.32 -13.65 -7.47
C GLU A 76 -14.50 -13.04 -6.33
N ASN A 77 -13.74 -13.87 -5.59
CA ASN A 77 -12.87 -13.39 -4.52
C ASN A 77 -11.76 -12.48 -5.04
N ASN A 78 -11.16 -12.82 -6.17
CA ASN A 78 -10.14 -12.00 -6.82
C ASN A 78 -10.71 -10.65 -7.29
N LEU A 79 -11.92 -10.64 -7.86
CA LEU A 79 -12.59 -9.41 -8.26
C LEU A 79 -12.86 -8.50 -7.05
N VAL A 80 -13.38 -9.05 -5.95
CA VAL A 80 -13.62 -8.29 -4.71
C VAL A 80 -12.33 -7.72 -4.14
N GLN A 81 -11.26 -8.52 -4.10
CA GLN A 81 -9.94 -8.09 -3.65
C GLN A 81 -9.40 -6.95 -4.53
N THR A 82 -9.50 -7.09 -5.85
CA THR A 82 -9.00 -6.10 -6.81
C THR A 82 -9.75 -4.77 -6.68
N ILE A 83 -11.08 -4.79 -6.61
CA ILE A 83 -11.88 -3.57 -6.42
C ILE A 83 -11.60 -2.93 -5.05
N GLY A 84 -11.49 -3.73 -4.00
CA GLY A 84 -11.16 -3.26 -2.65
C GLY A 84 -9.80 -2.57 -2.59
N SER A 85 -8.80 -3.18 -3.21
CA SER A 85 -7.45 -2.63 -3.32
C SER A 85 -7.38 -1.37 -4.19
N ALA A 86 -8.19 -1.27 -5.24
CA ALA A 86 -8.24 -0.08 -6.08
C ALA A 86 -8.67 1.17 -5.28
N GLY A 87 -9.65 1.04 -4.38
CA GLY A 87 -10.08 2.13 -3.51
C GLY A 87 -8.97 2.63 -2.58
N GLU A 88 -8.24 1.71 -2.00
CA GLU A 88 -7.06 2.02 -1.18
C GLU A 88 -5.96 2.72 -1.98
N SER A 89 -5.66 2.22 -3.17
CA SER A 89 -4.61 2.78 -4.04
C SER A 89 -4.93 4.20 -4.50
N VAL A 90 -6.19 4.50 -4.82
CA VAL A 90 -6.63 5.87 -5.14
C VAL A 90 -6.48 6.79 -3.92
N ALA A 91 -6.86 6.32 -2.74
CA ALA A 91 -6.69 7.08 -1.51
C ALA A 91 -5.21 7.35 -1.22
N ALA A 92 -4.33 6.35 -1.38
CA ALA A 92 -2.90 6.50 -1.20
C ALA A 92 -2.30 7.56 -2.15
N GLY A 93 -2.67 7.53 -3.43
CA GLY A 93 -2.25 8.56 -4.39
C GLY A 93 -2.75 9.96 -4.02
N ALA A 94 -3.99 10.08 -3.58
CA ALA A 94 -4.58 11.34 -3.17
C ALA A 94 -3.90 11.98 -1.94
N ILE A 95 -3.55 11.17 -0.94
CA ILE A 95 -2.94 11.62 0.32
C ILE A 95 -1.61 12.33 0.09
N PHE A 96 -0.80 11.86 -0.82
CA PHE A 96 0.54 12.43 -1.08
C PHE A 96 0.51 13.64 -2.00
N THR A 97 -0.58 13.88 -2.73
CA THR A 97 -0.67 14.96 -3.72
C THR A 97 -1.62 16.08 -3.33
N LEU A 98 -2.80 15.75 -2.83
CA LEU A 98 -3.84 16.73 -2.52
C LEU A 98 -3.48 17.69 -1.38
N PRO A 99 -2.71 17.33 -0.33
CA PRO A 99 -2.32 18.28 0.70
C PRO A 99 -1.63 19.53 0.14
N ALA A 100 -0.87 19.40 -0.96
CA ALA A 100 -0.25 20.54 -1.61
C ALA A 100 -1.26 21.60 -2.07
N LEU A 101 -2.42 21.18 -2.56
CA LEU A 101 -3.50 22.11 -2.95
C LEU A 101 -4.06 22.87 -1.77
N PHE A 102 -4.21 22.21 -0.62
CA PHE A 102 -4.68 22.87 0.61
C PHE A 102 -3.65 23.84 1.17
N LEU A 103 -2.36 23.51 1.06
CA LEU A 103 -1.27 24.44 1.44
C LEU A 103 -1.29 25.69 0.56
N TRP A 104 -1.38 25.53 -0.75
CA TRP A 104 -1.48 26.67 -1.68
C TRP A 104 -2.73 27.51 -1.47
N ALA A 105 -3.83 26.89 -1.13
CA ALA A 105 -5.04 27.62 -0.76
C ALA A 105 -4.85 28.43 0.54
N LYS A 106 -4.18 27.84 1.54
CA LYS A 106 -3.84 28.55 2.79
C LYS A 106 -2.90 29.74 2.54
N GLU A 107 -1.99 29.61 1.59
CA GLU A 107 -1.10 30.69 1.15
C GLU A 107 -1.79 31.74 0.24
N GLY A 108 -3.07 31.58 -0.05
CA GLY A 108 -3.84 32.50 -0.92
C GLY A 108 -3.46 32.43 -2.41
N LYS A 109 -2.72 31.38 -2.83
CA LYS A 109 -2.33 31.18 -4.25
C LYS A 109 -3.44 30.62 -5.13
N ILE A 110 -4.32 29.84 -4.53
CA ILE A 110 -5.49 29.24 -5.20
C ILE A 110 -6.69 29.25 -4.25
N ASP A 111 -7.88 29.12 -4.79
CA ASP A 111 -9.07 28.88 -3.97
C ASP A 111 -9.04 27.48 -3.35
N SER A 112 -9.68 27.32 -2.20
CA SER A 112 -9.76 26.02 -1.53
C SER A 112 -10.41 24.99 -2.44
N PRO A 113 -9.76 23.81 -2.66
CA PRO A 113 -10.27 22.80 -3.56
C PRO A 113 -11.63 22.29 -3.09
N SER A 114 -12.61 22.29 -3.98
CA SER A 114 -13.93 21.75 -3.70
C SER A 114 -13.91 20.22 -3.71
N ILE A 115 -14.87 19.59 -3.03
CA ILE A 115 -15.05 18.12 -3.06
C ILE A 115 -15.17 17.61 -4.50
N LEU A 116 -15.85 18.37 -5.37
CA LEU A 116 -15.98 18.02 -6.78
C LEU A 116 -14.61 18.03 -7.49
N THR A 117 -13.77 19.02 -7.21
CA THR A 117 -12.41 19.09 -7.77
C THR A 117 -11.58 17.88 -7.34
N ILE A 118 -11.61 17.53 -6.06
CA ILE A 118 -10.91 16.36 -5.51
C ILE A 118 -11.41 15.08 -6.18
N PHE A 119 -12.73 14.92 -6.31
CA PHE A 119 -13.35 13.78 -6.97
C PHE A 119 -12.92 13.66 -8.44
N LEU A 120 -12.96 14.76 -9.20
CA LEU A 120 -12.56 14.76 -10.61
C LEU A 120 -11.07 14.43 -10.80
N VAL A 121 -10.20 14.99 -9.96
CA VAL A 121 -8.76 14.68 -9.98
C VAL A 121 -8.52 13.19 -9.73
N ALA A 122 -9.15 12.63 -8.69
CA ALA A 122 -9.04 11.21 -8.37
C ALA A 122 -9.60 10.31 -9.49
N LEU A 123 -10.74 10.68 -10.06
CA LEU A 123 -11.38 9.94 -11.16
C LEU A 123 -10.49 9.92 -12.41
N VAL A 124 -10.02 11.09 -12.84
CA VAL A 124 -9.15 11.20 -14.02
C VAL A 124 -7.83 10.47 -13.79
N GLY A 125 -7.23 10.61 -12.59
CA GLY A 125 -6.02 9.89 -12.22
C GLY A 125 -6.21 8.37 -12.25
N GLY A 126 -7.32 7.87 -11.73
CA GLY A 126 -7.67 6.45 -11.79
C GLY A 126 -7.84 5.93 -13.23
N ILE A 127 -8.57 6.67 -14.07
CA ILE A 127 -8.74 6.33 -15.49
C ILE A 127 -7.40 6.31 -16.23
N LEU A 128 -6.57 7.32 -16.02
CA LEU A 128 -5.22 7.36 -16.61
C LEU A 128 -4.37 6.18 -16.17
N GLY A 129 -4.39 5.83 -14.88
CA GLY A 129 -3.66 4.67 -14.35
C GLY A 129 -4.06 3.37 -15.05
N VAL A 130 -5.35 3.13 -15.23
CA VAL A 130 -5.85 1.97 -15.98
C VAL A 130 -5.40 2.03 -17.45
N CYS A 131 -5.54 3.18 -18.10
CA CYS A 131 -5.12 3.33 -19.52
C CYS A 131 -3.63 3.08 -19.73
N PHE A 132 -2.79 3.48 -18.79
CA PHE A 132 -1.36 3.19 -18.85
C PHE A 132 -1.04 1.72 -18.57
N MET A 133 -1.76 1.08 -17.64
CA MET A 133 -1.49 -0.31 -17.28
C MET A 133 -1.90 -1.30 -18.36
N VAL A 134 -2.97 -1.03 -19.13
CA VAL A 134 -3.45 -1.95 -20.18
C VAL A 134 -2.35 -2.36 -21.18
N PRO A 135 -1.61 -1.43 -21.81
CA PRO A 135 -0.52 -1.82 -22.72
C PRO A 135 0.69 -2.43 -22.00
N LEU A 136 0.97 -2.02 -20.76
CA LEU A 136 2.11 -2.52 -20.00
C LEU A 136 1.88 -3.93 -19.46
N ARG A 137 0.63 -4.33 -19.26
CA ARG A 137 0.28 -5.65 -18.71
C ARG A 137 0.91 -6.80 -19.48
N GLN A 138 0.88 -6.74 -20.81
CA GLN A 138 1.46 -7.80 -21.64
C GLN A 138 2.95 -7.98 -21.35
N ALA A 139 3.70 -6.88 -21.37
CA ALA A 139 5.14 -6.90 -21.16
C ALA A 139 5.51 -7.30 -19.72
N LEU A 140 4.91 -6.62 -18.72
CA LEU A 140 5.34 -6.76 -17.33
C LEU A 140 4.82 -8.05 -16.66
N ILE A 141 3.61 -8.49 -16.99
CA ILE A 141 2.96 -9.61 -16.28
C ILE A 141 3.10 -10.91 -17.05
N VAL A 142 2.99 -10.87 -18.38
CA VAL A 142 3.00 -12.10 -19.21
C VAL A 142 4.41 -12.43 -19.68
N GLU A 143 5.11 -11.48 -20.31
CA GLU A 143 6.43 -11.74 -20.91
C GLU A 143 7.54 -11.87 -19.87
N GLU A 144 7.49 -11.06 -18.83
CA GLU A 144 8.45 -11.07 -17.70
C GLU A 144 7.94 -11.91 -16.51
N HIS A 145 6.97 -12.80 -16.74
CA HIS A 145 6.46 -13.71 -15.71
C HIS A 145 7.57 -14.58 -15.13
N GLY A 146 7.67 -14.60 -13.81
CA GLY A 146 8.71 -15.34 -13.09
C GLY A 146 10.09 -14.67 -13.04
N VAL A 147 10.30 -13.57 -13.80
CA VAL A 147 11.53 -12.76 -13.77
C VAL A 147 11.34 -11.57 -12.84
N LEU A 148 10.24 -10.83 -13.01
CA LEU A 148 9.89 -9.73 -12.13
C LEU A 148 9.19 -10.25 -10.88
N PRO A 149 9.69 -9.92 -9.68
CA PRO A 149 9.03 -10.27 -8.44
C PRO A 149 7.84 -9.33 -8.20
N PHE A 150 6.67 -9.90 -8.03
CA PHE A 150 5.45 -9.20 -7.58
C PHE A 150 5.04 -9.79 -6.23
N PRO A 151 5.75 -9.46 -5.13
CA PRO A 151 5.61 -10.16 -3.86
C PRO A 151 4.21 -10.03 -3.27
N GLU A 152 3.61 -8.87 -3.36
CA GLU A 152 2.27 -8.61 -2.86
C GLU A 152 1.20 -9.34 -3.70
N GLY A 153 1.29 -9.26 -5.02
CA GLY A 153 0.39 -9.98 -5.93
C GLY A 153 0.49 -11.50 -5.75
N THR A 154 1.70 -12.02 -5.57
CA THR A 154 1.94 -13.43 -5.27
C THR A 154 1.31 -13.83 -3.95
N ALA A 155 1.50 -13.03 -2.89
CA ALA A 155 0.88 -13.29 -1.59
C ALA A 155 -0.66 -13.28 -1.66
N CYS A 156 -1.25 -12.35 -2.42
CA CYS A 156 -2.70 -12.31 -2.64
C CYS A 156 -3.18 -13.59 -3.35
N ALA A 157 -2.47 -14.03 -4.37
CA ALA A 157 -2.79 -15.26 -5.09
C ALA A 157 -2.72 -16.49 -4.16
N GLU A 158 -1.67 -16.62 -3.37
CA GLU A 158 -1.51 -17.69 -2.37
C GLU A 158 -2.65 -17.70 -1.34
N VAL A 159 -3.07 -16.54 -0.88
CA VAL A 159 -4.20 -16.40 0.06
C VAL A 159 -5.50 -16.86 -0.60
N LEU A 160 -5.77 -16.45 -1.84
CA LEU A 160 -6.96 -16.84 -2.58
C LEU A 160 -6.98 -18.37 -2.84
N LEU A 161 -5.85 -18.95 -3.23
CA LEU A 161 -5.70 -20.40 -3.43
C LEU A 161 -5.91 -21.18 -2.13
N ALA A 162 -5.29 -20.73 -1.02
CA ALA A 162 -5.50 -21.34 0.29
C ALA A 162 -6.97 -21.29 0.73
N GLY A 163 -7.67 -20.22 0.34
CA GLY A 163 -9.09 -20.08 0.56
C GLY A 163 -9.94 -21.05 -0.26
N GLU A 164 -9.60 -21.27 -1.51
CA GLU A 164 -10.32 -22.20 -2.38
C GLU A 164 -10.13 -23.65 -1.93
N GLU A 165 -8.91 -24.05 -1.64
CA GLU A 165 -8.62 -25.37 -1.11
C GLU A 165 -9.31 -25.61 0.26
N GLY A 166 -9.40 -24.59 1.08
CA GLY A 166 -10.05 -24.64 2.39
C GLY A 166 -9.30 -25.47 3.43
N GLY A 167 -10.00 -25.93 4.46
CA GLY A 167 -9.42 -26.79 5.48
C GLY A 167 -8.29 -26.11 6.27
N ASN A 168 -7.19 -26.83 6.46
CA ASN A 168 -6.08 -26.39 7.30
C ASN A 168 -5.35 -25.17 6.76
N LYS A 169 -5.26 -24.99 5.44
CA LYS A 169 -4.56 -23.85 4.81
C LYS A 169 -5.30 -22.53 5.08
N ALA A 170 -6.62 -22.52 4.91
CA ALA A 170 -7.41 -21.33 5.26
C ALA A 170 -7.33 -21.01 6.77
N GLY A 171 -7.31 -22.04 7.63
CA GLY A 171 -7.11 -21.87 9.07
C GLY A 171 -5.83 -21.16 9.44
N ILE A 172 -4.73 -21.44 8.74
CA ILE A 172 -3.42 -20.78 8.95
C ILE A 172 -3.51 -19.29 8.61
N VAL A 173 -4.15 -18.93 7.49
CA VAL A 173 -4.33 -17.54 7.08
C VAL A 173 -5.14 -16.75 8.11
N PHE A 174 -6.28 -17.29 8.55
CA PHE A 174 -7.11 -16.64 9.58
C PHE A 174 -6.42 -16.59 10.95
N SER A 175 -5.63 -17.58 11.32
CA SER A 175 -4.85 -17.53 12.56
C SER A 175 -3.76 -16.45 12.49
N GLY A 176 -3.07 -16.31 11.36
CA GLY A 176 -2.11 -15.24 11.12
C GLY A 176 -2.76 -13.85 11.23
N LEU A 177 -3.93 -13.67 10.60
CA LEU A 177 -4.72 -12.44 10.73
C LEU A 177 -5.07 -12.14 12.19
N GLY A 178 -5.53 -13.14 12.93
CA GLY A 178 -5.88 -13.01 14.35
C GLY A 178 -4.69 -12.61 15.21
N ILE A 179 -3.53 -13.24 15.03
CA ILE A 179 -2.29 -12.90 15.74
C ILE A 179 -1.86 -11.47 15.42
N ALA A 180 -1.86 -11.08 14.15
CA ALA A 180 -1.51 -9.72 13.74
C ALA A 180 -2.49 -8.67 14.29
N ALA A 181 -3.79 -8.97 14.31
CA ALA A 181 -4.81 -8.09 14.87
C ALA A 181 -4.63 -7.91 16.38
N ILE A 182 -4.36 -8.99 17.13
CA ILE A 182 -4.08 -8.94 18.56
C ILE A 182 -2.83 -8.11 18.83
N TYR A 183 -1.76 -8.34 18.07
CA TYR A 183 -0.53 -7.56 18.20
C TYR A 183 -0.80 -6.06 18.00
N LYS A 184 -1.51 -5.70 16.91
CA LYS A 184 -1.85 -4.30 16.61
C LYS A 184 -2.77 -3.70 17.68
N PHE A 185 -3.73 -4.45 18.19
CA PHE A 185 -4.57 -3.99 19.28
C PHE A 185 -3.76 -3.70 20.55
N ILE A 186 -2.80 -4.54 20.90
CA ILE A 186 -1.93 -4.34 22.06
C ILE A 186 -1.00 -3.13 21.84
N ALA A 187 -0.39 -3.02 20.66
CA ALA A 187 0.56 -1.95 20.36
C ALA A 187 -0.13 -0.57 20.23
N ASP A 188 -1.18 -0.48 19.41
CA ASP A 188 -1.79 0.80 19.04
C ASP A 188 -3.05 1.10 19.87
N GLY A 189 -3.81 0.08 20.26
CA GLY A 189 -5.04 0.22 21.05
C GLY A 189 -4.74 0.40 22.53
N VAL A 190 -4.03 -0.54 23.13
CA VAL A 190 -3.65 -0.52 24.56
C VAL A 190 -2.40 0.35 24.78
N LYS A 191 -1.57 0.54 23.76
CA LYS A 191 -0.29 1.29 23.82
C LYS A 191 0.65 0.73 24.90
N LEU A 192 0.72 -0.60 25.00
CA LEU A 192 1.54 -1.27 26.01
C LEU A 192 3.04 -1.06 25.75
N PHE A 193 3.44 -0.91 24.49
CA PHE A 193 4.80 -0.60 24.07
C PHE A 193 4.75 0.31 22.83
N PRO A 194 5.78 1.14 22.61
CA PRO A 194 5.85 1.98 21.42
C PRO A 194 6.00 1.11 20.17
N SER A 195 5.17 1.39 19.15
CA SER A 195 5.26 0.71 17.85
C SER A 195 6.48 1.15 17.05
N GLU A 196 7.05 2.28 17.40
CA GLU A 196 8.23 2.88 16.77
C GLU A 196 9.20 3.36 17.84
N ILE A 197 10.47 3.06 17.67
CA ILE A 197 11.57 3.52 18.52
C ILE A 197 12.57 4.19 17.59
N GLY A 198 12.72 5.50 17.72
CA GLY A 198 13.67 6.31 16.96
C GLY A 198 14.71 6.94 17.86
N TYR A 199 15.91 7.09 17.35
CA TYR A 199 17.00 7.81 17.99
C TYR A 199 17.66 8.74 16.98
N ASP A 200 17.60 10.04 17.26
CA ASP A 200 18.24 11.06 16.44
C ASP A 200 19.70 11.21 16.83
N ILE A 201 20.58 11.13 15.85
CA ILE A 201 22.03 11.23 16.06
C ILE A 201 22.40 12.72 16.12
N GLN A 202 22.39 13.31 17.31
CA GLN A 202 22.68 14.73 17.49
C GLN A 202 24.05 15.19 16.95
N ALA A 203 25.04 14.26 16.97
CA ALA A 203 26.38 14.53 16.44
C ALA A 203 26.45 14.57 14.92
N TYR A 204 25.43 14.03 14.23
CA TYR A 204 25.35 13.97 12.77
C TYR A 204 23.98 14.48 12.30
N ALA A 205 23.90 15.80 12.14
CA ALA A 205 22.66 16.49 11.88
C ALA A 205 21.91 15.92 10.66
N GLY A 206 20.62 15.71 10.79
CA GLY A 206 19.76 15.13 9.76
C GLY A 206 19.80 13.60 9.65
N SER A 207 20.50 12.92 10.57
CA SER A 207 20.56 11.45 10.60
C SER A 207 19.80 10.90 11.81
N SER A 208 19.01 9.87 11.58
CA SER A 208 18.31 9.13 12.64
C SER A 208 18.35 7.63 12.40
N VAL A 209 18.24 6.85 13.45
CA VAL A 209 18.09 5.39 13.41
C VAL A 209 16.81 5.04 14.13
N GLY A 210 15.92 4.32 13.46
CA GLY A 210 14.67 3.87 14.04
C GLY A 210 14.32 2.44 13.66
N ILE A 211 13.56 1.81 14.53
CA ILE A 211 12.98 0.49 14.28
C ILE A 211 11.47 0.59 14.50
N GLN A 212 10.71 0.24 13.47
CA GLN A 212 9.27 0.09 13.55
C GLN A 212 8.90 -1.38 13.41
N VAL A 213 8.27 -1.94 14.43
CA VAL A 213 7.87 -3.35 14.43
C VAL A 213 6.41 -3.46 13.98
N LEU A 214 6.21 -3.68 12.68
CA LEU A 214 4.90 -3.88 12.06
C LEU A 214 4.81 -5.29 11.49
N PRO A 215 3.80 -6.10 11.89
CA PRO A 215 3.63 -7.45 11.35
C PRO A 215 3.46 -7.48 9.83
N ALA A 216 2.81 -6.46 9.26
CA ALA A 216 2.66 -6.32 7.82
C ALA A 216 4.01 -6.19 7.10
N LEU A 217 4.92 -5.32 7.61
CA LEU A 217 6.25 -5.14 7.03
C LEU A 217 7.11 -6.40 7.19
N ALA A 218 7.00 -7.07 8.34
CA ALA A 218 7.69 -8.36 8.56
C ALA A 218 7.21 -9.42 7.56
N GLY A 219 5.90 -9.48 7.29
CA GLY A 219 5.32 -10.37 6.29
C GLY A 219 5.81 -10.07 4.89
N VAL A 220 5.81 -8.81 4.47
CA VAL A 220 6.34 -8.36 3.17
C VAL A 220 7.81 -8.71 3.05
N GLY A 221 8.63 -8.43 4.08
CA GLY A 221 10.05 -8.79 4.09
C GLY A 221 10.29 -10.28 3.94
N TYR A 222 9.46 -11.12 4.56
CA TYR A 222 9.52 -12.57 4.42
C TYR A 222 9.18 -13.03 2.98
N ILE A 223 8.14 -12.47 2.38
CA ILE A 223 7.69 -12.81 1.02
C ILE A 223 8.71 -12.35 -0.03
N CYS A 224 9.19 -11.10 0.08
CA CYS A 224 10.21 -10.54 -0.82
C CYS A 224 11.55 -11.27 -0.74
N GLY A 225 11.84 -11.86 0.39
CA GLY A 225 13.09 -12.55 0.64
C GLY A 225 14.31 -11.62 0.85
N PRO A 226 15.48 -12.21 1.14
CA PRO A 226 16.65 -11.45 1.57
C PRO A 226 17.27 -10.58 0.48
N GLN A 227 17.09 -10.91 -0.79
CA GLN A 227 17.69 -10.15 -1.88
C GLN A 227 17.04 -8.78 -2.04
N ILE A 228 15.71 -8.73 -2.08
CA ILE A 228 14.95 -7.48 -2.21
C ILE A 228 15.05 -6.66 -0.92
N SER A 229 14.97 -7.32 0.23
CA SER A 229 15.13 -6.67 1.53
C SER A 229 16.48 -5.97 1.68
N LYS A 230 17.56 -6.52 1.11
CA LYS A 230 18.89 -5.86 1.08
C LYS A 230 18.87 -4.57 0.25
N TYR A 231 18.17 -4.54 -0.88
CA TYR A 231 18.06 -3.31 -1.67
C TYR A 231 17.26 -2.23 -0.94
N MET A 232 16.17 -2.60 -0.27
CA MET A 232 15.39 -1.68 0.56
C MET A 232 16.23 -1.13 1.71
N PHE A 233 16.96 -2.00 2.40
CA PHE A 233 17.87 -1.59 3.49
C PHE A 233 18.99 -0.67 3.01
N ALA A 234 19.61 -0.98 1.86
CA ALA A 234 20.64 -0.15 1.26
C ALA A 234 20.09 1.24 0.87
N GLY A 235 18.87 1.31 0.30
CA GLY A 235 18.21 2.57 -0.01
C GLY A 235 17.91 3.40 1.24
N GLY A 236 17.41 2.78 2.30
CA GLY A 236 17.19 3.42 3.60
C GLY A 236 18.49 3.96 4.21
N THR A 237 19.55 3.13 4.20
CA THR A 237 20.87 3.55 4.70
C THR A 237 21.43 4.72 3.91
N LEU A 238 21.34 4.69 2.58
CA LEU A 238 21.77 5.79 1.72
C LEU A 238 20.98 7.07 2.04
N SER A 239 19.68 6.96 2.19
CA SER A 239 18.83 8.11 2.49
C SER A 239 19.16 8.74 3.84
N TRP A 240 19.15 7.96 4.91
CA TRP A 240 19.30 8.47 6.28
C TRP A 240 20.73 8.81 6.69
N PHE A 241 21.74 8.17 6.12
CA PHE A 241 23.13 8.42 6.49
C PHE A 241 23.94 9.21 5.46
N VAL A 242 23.42 9.39 4.24
CA VAL A 242 24.11 10.17 3.22
C VAL A 242 23.26 11.34 2.75
N LEU A 243 22.07 11.07 2.17
CA LEU A 243 21.30 12.13 1.52
C LEU A 243 20.76 13.16 2.52
N MET A 244 20.14 12.72 3.61
CA MET A 244 19.57 13.64 4.61
C MET A 244 20.66 14.49 5.29
N PRO A 245 21.79 13.95 5.76
CA PRO A 245 22.89 14.79 6.27
C PRO A 245 23.51 15.72 5.24
N MET A 246 23.63 15.30 3.97
CA MET A 246 24.08 16.18 2.91
C MET A 246 23.12 17.36 2.70
N ILE A 247 21.82 17.10 2.68
CA ILE A 247 20.81 18.15 2.60
C ILE A 247 20.90 19.08 3.81
N ALA A 248 21.07 18.54 5.01
CA ALA A 248 21.25 19.34 6.22
C ALA A 248 22.49 20.23 6.19
N LEU A 249 23.60 19.72 5.63
CA LEU A 249 24.86 20.45 5.55
C LEU A 249 24.86 21.53 4.46
N PHE A 250 24.37 21.19 3.28
CA PHE A 250 24.49 22.08 2.10
C PHE A 250 23.21 22.83 1.78
N GLY A 251 22.06 22.35 2.24
CA GLY A 251 20.74 22.91 1.94
C GLY A 251 20.10 23.66 3.10
N LYS A 252 20.80 23.85 4.23
CA LYS A 252 20.25 24.40 5.46
C LYS A 252 19.53 25.76 5.29
N ASP A 253 20.07 26.61 4.43
CA ASP A 253 19.53 27.95 4.15
C ASP A 253 18.83 28.05 2.78
N ALA A 254 18.73 26.93 2.06
CA ALA A 254 18.07 26.90 0.76
C ALA A 254 16.55 26.77 0.94
N THR A 255 15.81 27.71 0.36
CA THR A 255 14.36 27.60 0.24
C THR A 255 14.02 26.91 -1.09
N ILE A 256 13.28 25.81 -1.05
CA ILE A 256 12.84 25.11 -2.28
C ILE A 256 11.85 25.97 -3.07
N PHE A 257 10.98 26.71 -2.34
CA PHE A 257 10.01 27.64 -2.92
C PHE A 257 10.02 28.95 -2.14
N PRO A 258 9.87 30.11 -2.80
CA PRO A 258 9.71 31.39 -2.11
C PRO A 258 8.49 31.33 -1.15
N GLY A 259 8.71 31.60 0.14
CA GLY A 259 7.68 31.57 1.16
C GLY A 259 7.37 30.19 1.77
N SER A 260 8.14 29.15 1.43
CA SER A 260 8.01 27.83 2.03
C SER A 260 9.10 27.53 3.06
N CYS A 261 8.87 26.47 3.83
CA CYS A 261 9.81 25.99 4.82
C CYS A 261 11.19 25.71 4.22
N LEU A 262 12.22 25.87 5.04
CA LEU A 262 13.57 25.45 4.69
C LEU A 262 13.60 23.94 4.37
N LEU A 263 14.48 23.56 3.48
CA LEU A 263 14.64 22.17 3.02
C LEU A 263 14.86 21.18 4.18
N TYR A 264 15.35 21.67 5.30
CA TYR A 264 15.70 20.90 6.49
C TYR A 264 14.53 20.62 7.44
N THR A 265 13.42 21.33 7.33
CA THR A 265 12.24 21.07 8.18
C THR A 265 11.50 19.83 7.69
N SER A 266 12.12 18.67 7.81
CA SER A 266 11.49 17.39 7.45
C SER A 266 10.67 16.79 8.59
N ASP A 267 10.69 17.40 9.76
CA ASP A 267 9.95 16.91 10.91
C ASP A 267 8.53 17.48 10.91
N ALA A 268 7.61 16.70 10.33
CA ALA A 268 6.19 17.01 10.35
C ALA A 268 5.57 16.92 11.76
N ALA A 269 6.36 16.55 12.76
CA ALA A 269 5.94 16.42 14.15
C ALA A 269 6.21 17.68 15.00
N ASP A 270 7.13 18.53 14.56
CA ASP A 270 7.32 19.83 15.23
C ASP A 270 6.39 20.88 14.58
N ASP A 271 5.27 21.10 15.23
CA ASP A 271 4.26 22.13 14.95
C ASP A 271 4.82 23.58 15.07
N THR A 272 5.98 23.85 14.53
CA THR A 272 6.33 25.24 14.27
C THR A 272 5.74 25.61 12.91
N PRO A 273 4.72 26.47 12.89
CA PRO A 273 4.17 26.93 11.64
C PRO A 273 5.30 27.61 10.86
N CYS A 274 5.54 27.07 9.65
CA CYS A 274 6.32 27.80 8.66
C CYS A 274 5.53 29.07 8.33
N VAL A 275 5.84 30.18 9.00
CA VAL A 275 5.26 31.51 8.77
C VAL A 275 5.92 32.14 7.57
#